data_3e6ff21f7dbb2cf4dd943fb979e51950
#
_entry.id   3e6ff21f7dbb2cf4dd943fb979e51950
#
_cell.length_a   1.000
_cell.length_b   1.000
_cell.length_c   1.000
_cell.angle_alpha   90.00
_cell.angle_beta   90.00
_cell.angle_gamma   90.00
#
_symmetry.space_group_name_H-M   'P 1'
#
loop_
_entity.id
_entity.type
_entity.pdbx_description
1 polymer ?
#
loop_
_entity_poly.entity_id
_entity_poly.type
_entity_poly.pdbx_seq_one_letter_code
_entity_poly.pdbx_strand_id
1 'polypeptide(L)'
;MNFDRIRFVSEQTELGEGREAIFDCAIPERPGSFLKFIQILGRHNVTEFNYRMGEGFLAHIFVGVSVKDLSERKALQKRIRASGCHCIDLSDNTLAKEHVRHMVGGRSAGICNEVVYTFEFPERPGALIGFLSVIAGRWNISLFHYRNHGADHGRVLAGFQVPPAEREAFLDALREIGYKFEDVTSDPAYKYFLKTRR
;
A
#
# COMPACT_ATOMS: atom_id res chain seq x y z
N MET A 1 13.44 -18.79 19.89
CA MET A 1 12.13 -18.98 19.25
C MET A 1 12.15 -18.20 17.95
N ASN A 2 11.81 -18.82 16.81
CA ASN A 2 11.91 -18.14 15.51
C ASN A 2 10.60 -17.38 15.23
N PHE A 3 10.61 -16.07 15.39
CA PHE A 3 9.45 -15.19 15.20
C PHE A 3 8.86 -15.29 13.79
N ASP A 4 9.68 -15.52 12.77
CA ASP A 4 9.22 -15.66 11.38
C ASP A 4 8.33 -16.90 11.19
N ARG A 5 8.61 -17.99 11.90
CA ARG A 5 7.77 -19.19 11.88
C ARG A 5 6.42 -18.97 12.55
N ILE A 6 6.41 -18.27 13.69
CA ILE A 6 5.16 -17.97 14.40
C ILE A 6 4.28 -17.06 13.54
N ARG A 7 4.88 -16.06 12.93
CA ARG A 7 4.20 -15.15 12.01
C ARG A 7 3.63 -15.91 10.80
N PHE A 8 4.43 -16.76 10.17
CA PHE A 8 3.97 -17.58 9.03
C PHE A 8 2.77 -18.44 9.42
N VAL A 9 2.81 -19.09 10.58
CA VAL A 9 1.69 -19.90 11.07
C VAL A 9 0.46 -19.03 11.33
N SER A 10 0.60 -17.85 11.94
CA SER A 10 -0.51 -16.93 12.19
C SER A 10 -1.15 -16.45 10.88
N GLU A 11 -0.35 -16.02 9.92
CA GLU A 11 -0.83 -15.59 8.60
C GLU A 11 -1.57 -16.72 7.85
N GLN A 12 -1.05 -17.95 7.90
CA GLN A 12 -1.71 -19.11 7.31
C GLN A 12 -3.02 -19.45 8.02
N THR A 13 -3.09 -19.26 9.33
CA THR A 13 -4.30 -19.50 10.12
C THR A 13 -5.39 -18.48 9.79
N GLU A 14 -5.08 -17.19 9.73
CA GLU A 14 -6.04 -16.13 9.38
C GLU A 14 -6.59 -16.30 7.95
N LEU A 15 -5.72 -16.63 7.00
CA LEU A 15 -6.13 -16.96 5.63
C LEU A 15 -6.96 -18.24 5.56
N GLY A 16 -6.55 -19.28 6.29
CA GLY A 16 -7.25 -20.58 6.32
C GLY A 16 -8.62 -20.48 7.00
N GLU A 17 -8.80 -19.59 7.96
CA GLU A 17 -10.08 -19.32 8.63
C GLU A 17 -10.96 -18.31 7.88
N GLY A 18 -10.50 -17.79 6.72
CA GLY A 18 -11.24 -16.82 5.90
C GLY A 18 -11.41 -15.45 6.55
N ARG A 19 -10.54 -15.10 7.52
CA ARG A 19 -10.55 -13.81 8.22
C ARG A 19 -9.73 -12.71 7.53
N GLU A 20 -9.03 -13.04 6.46
CA GLU A 20 -8.37 -12.09 5.59
C GLU A 20 -8.92 -12.22 4.16
N ALA A 21 -9.26 -11.09 3.55
CA ALA A 21 -9.59 -10.98 2.14
C ALA A 21 -8.42 -10.34 1.38
N ILE A 22 -8.05 -10.91 0.24
CA ILE A 22 -7.02 -10.39 -0.65
C ILE A 22 -7.67 -9.98 -1.97
N PHE A 23 -7.47 -8.74 -2.38
CA PHE A 23 -8.01 -8.20 -3.62
C PHE A 23 -6.90 -7.61 -4.50
N ASP A 24 -7.02 -7.80 -5.82
CA ASP A 24 -6.44 -6.92 -6.82
C ASP A 24 -7.48 -5.87 -7.21
N CYS A 25 -7.13 -4.60 -7.10
CA CYS A 25 -8.01 -3.49 -7.44
C CYS A 25 -7.32 -2.54 -8.39
N ALA A 26 -8.00 -2.15 -9.49
CA ALA A 26 -7.51 -1.15 -10.41
C ALA A 26 -8.16 0.20 -10.14
N ILE A 27 -7.33 1.23 -9.94
CA ILE A 27 -7.74 2.62 -9.74
C ILE A 27 -7.08 3.52 -10.80
N PRO A 28 -7.66 4.71 -11.09
CA PRO A 28 -7.01 5.68 -11.99
C PRO A 28 -5.64 6.13 -11.45
N GLU A 29 -4.62 6.17 -12.32
CA GLU A 29 -3.27 6.60 -12.00
C GLU A 29 -3.18 8.14 -11.95
N ARG A 30 -3.66 8.72 -10.86
CA ARG A 30 -3.65 10.18 -10.64
C ARG A 30 -3.68 10.52 -9.14
N PRO A 31 -3.18 11.71 -8.75
CA PRO A 31 -3.24 12.18 -7.37
C PRO A 31 -4.65 12.08 -6.78
N GLY A 32 -4.76 11.66 -5.54
CA GLY A 32 -6.03 11.50 -4.81
C GLY A 32 -6.75 10.16 -5.01
N SER A 33 -6.40 9.35 -6.02
CA SER A 33 -7.05 8.06 -6.26
C SER A 33 -6.82 7.07 -5.11
N PHE A 34 -5.64 7.07 -4.54
CA PHE A 34 -5.29 6.27 -3.36
C PHE A 34 -6.18 6.59 -2.17
N LEU A 35 -6.30 7.87 -1.83
CA LEU A 35 -7.15 8.31 -0.71
C LEU A 35 -8.61 7.87 -0.91
N LYS A 36 -9.15 8.07 -2.12
CA LYS A 36 -10.51 7.62 -2.46
C LYS A 36 -10.67 6.12 -2.28
N PHE A 37 -9.68 5.34 -2.73
CA PHE A 37 -9.72 3.88 -2.59
C PHE A 37 -9.72 3.46 -1.12
N ILE A 38 -8.87 4.03 -0.28
CA ILE A 38 -8.84 3.73 1.16
C ILE A 38 -10.14 4.15 1.85
N GLN A 39 -10.75 5.26 1.45
CA GLN A 39 -12.08 5.66 1.94
C GLN A 39 -13.17 4.63 1.59
N ILE A 40 -13.08 3.99 0.43
CA ILE A 40 -14.00 2.90 0.03
C ILE A 40 -13.82 1.67 0.93
N LEU A 41 -12.61 1.33 1.34
CA LEU A 41 -12.36 0.26 2.30
C LEU A 41 -12.98 0.57 3.68
N GLY A 42 -13.14 1.85 4.02
CA GLY A 42 -13.80 2.31 5.25
C GLY A 42 -12.99 1.99 6.49
N ARG A 43 -13.65 1.38 7.51
CA ARG A 43 -13.02 1.07 8.81
C ARG A 43 -12.36 -0.31 8.87
N HIS A 44 -12.26 -1.02 7.75
CA HIS A 44 -11.58 -2.31 7.74
C HIS A 44 -10.10 -2.11 8.02
N ASN A 45 -9.52 -3.04 8.77
CA ASN A 45 -8.08 -3.06 8.99
C ASN A 45 -7.39 -3.56 7.72
N VAL A 46 -6.52 -2.73 7.16
CA VAL A 46 -5.66 -3.10 6.03
C VAL A 46 -4.48 -3.89 6.57
N THR A 47 -4.35 -5.14 6.17
CA THR A 47 -3.27 -6.03 6.60
C THR A 47 -2.06 -5.91 5.69
N GLU A 48 -2.29 -5.60 4.43
CA GLU A 48 -1.25 -5.47 3.42
C GLU A 48 -1.70 -4.52 2.31
N PHE A 49 -0.75 -3.76 1.78
CA PHE A 49 -1.00 -2.87 0.66
C PHE A 49 0.26 -2.74 -0.19
N ASN A 50 0.20 -3.27 -1.42
CA ASN A 50 1.30 -3.22 -2.36
C ASN A 50 0.86 -2.52 -3.63
N TYR A 51 1.58 -1.49 -3.98
CA TYR A 51 1.38 -0.70 -5.17
C TYR A 51 2.71 -0.25 -5.75
N ARG A 52 2.83 -0.33 -7.06
CA ARG A 52 3.88 0.32 -7.84
C ARG A 52 3.25 0.94 -9.08
N MET A 53 3.54 2.22 -9.32
CA MET A 53 3.13 2.91 -10.53
C MET A 53 3.61 2.16 -11.77
N GLY A 54 2.68 1.83 -12.66
CA GLY A 54 2.93 1.12 -13.91
C GLY A 54 2.93 2.05 -15.12
N GLU A 55 3.02 1.45 -16.31
CA GLU A 55 2.77 2.14 -17.55
C GLU A 55 1.27 2.08 -17.85
N GLY A 56 0.60 3.23 -17.92
CA GLY A 56 -0.82 3.28 -18.27
C GLY A 56 -1.64 4.21 -17.38
N PHE A 57 -2.97 4.16 -17.58
CA PHE A 57 -3.92 5.02 -16.90
C PHE A 57 -4.50 4.39 -15.62
N LEU A 58 -4.22 3.12 -15.38
CA LEU A 58 -4.72 2.36 -14.24
C LEU A 58 -3.56 1.84 -13.40
N ALA A 59 -3.70 2.01 -12.10
CA ALA A 59 -2.83 1.45 -11.07
C ALA A 59 -3.45 0.17 -10.52
N HIS A 60 -2.69 -0.93 -10.50
CA HIS A 60 -3.08 -2.17 -9.83
C HIS A 60 -2.59 -2.14 -8.38
N ILE A 61 -3.51 -2.36 -7.46
CA ILE A 61 -3.26 -2.40 -6.03
C ILE A 61 -3.52 -3.81 -5.54
N PHE A 62 -2.53 -4.42 -4.93
CA PHE A 62 -2.70 -5.63 -4.14
C PHE A 62 -3.00 -5.25 -2.70
N VAL A 63 -4.18 -5.58 -2.19
CA VAL A 63 -4.61 -5.19 -0.86
C VAL A 63 -5.14 -6.38 -0.07
N GLY A 64 -4.62 -6.56 1.14
CA GLY A 64 -5.13 -7.46 2.16
C GLY A 64 -5.97 -6.69 3.18
N VAL A 65 -7.09 -7.24 3.58
CA VAL A 65 -8.04 -6.61 4.49
C VAL A 65 -8.61 -7.64 5.47
N SER A 66 -8.61 -7.31 6.76
CA SER A 66 -9.27 -8.16 7.76
C SER A 66 -10.79 -8.16 7.55
N VAL A 67 -11.39 -9.33 7.53
CA VAL A 67 -12.83 -9.56 7.43
C VAL A 67 -13.28 -10.58 8.47
N LYS A 68 -14.54 -10.56 8.85
CA LYS A 68 -15.09 -11.50 9.84
C LYS A 68 -15.38 -12.87 9.23
N ASP A 69 -15.87 -12.86 7.99
CA ASP A 69 -16.35 -14.05 7.29
C ASP A 69 -16.48 -13.81 5.77
N LEU A 70 -16.86 -14.85 5.05
CA LEU A 70 -17.08 -14.83 3.60
C LEU A 70 -18.19 -13.83 3.18
N SER A 71 -19.19 -13.59 4.01
CA SER A 71 -20.27 -12.64 3.72
C SER A 71 -19.74 -11.20 3.69
N GLU A 72 -18.93 -10.82 4.69
CA GLU A 72 -18.28 -9.51 4.73
C GLU A 72 -17.28 -9.34 3.58
N ARG A 73 -16.48 -10.38 3.26
CA ARG A 73 -15.60 -10.40 2.08
C ARG A 73 -16.33 -10.07 0.79
N LYS A 74 -17.46 -10.75 0.53
CA LYS A 74 -18.30 -10.51 -0.67
C LYS A 74 -18.93 -9.12 -0.65
N ALA A 75 -19.38 -8.65 0.51
CA ALA A 75 -19.97 -7.32 0.66
C ALA A 75 -18.92 -6.23 0.38
N LEU A 76 -17.69 -6.40 0.88
CA LEU A 76 -16.59 -5.48 0.62
C LEU A 76 -16.23 -5.45 -0.88
N GLN A 77 -16.08 -6.60 -1.53
CA GLN A 77 -15.84 -6.68 -2.96
C GLN A 77 -16.93 -5.97 -3.77
N LYS A 78 -18.20 -6.20 -3.42
CA LYS A 78 -19.35 -5.53 -4.07
C LYS A 78 -19.28 -4.02 -3.90
N ARG A 79 -18.92 -3.53 -2.70
CA ARG A 79 -18.75 -2.09 -2.41
C ARG A 79 -17.63 -1.47 -3.25
N ILE A 80 -16.49 -2.15 -3.37
CA ILE A 80 -15.36 -1.69 -4.20
C ILE A 80 -15.80 -1.59 -5.66
N ARG A 81 -16.47 -2.63 -6.20
CA ARG A 81 -16.95 -2.62 -7.58
C ARG A 81 -18.02 -1.55 -7.82
N ALA A 82 -18.90 -1.32 -6.87
CA ALA A 82 -19.93 -0.29 -6.97
C ALA A 82 -19.35 1.14 -7.02
N SER A 83 -18.12 1.36 -6.56
CA SER A 83 -17.42 2.64 -6.70
C SER A 83 -16.81 2.87 -8.09
N GLY A 84 -16.96 1.93 -9.01
CA GLY A 84 -16.39 1.97 -10.36
C GLY A 84 -14.97 1.38 -10.46
N CYS A 85 -14.41 0.84 -9.39
CA CYS A 85 -13.11 0.17 -9.41
C CYS A 85 -13.25 -1.27 -9.91
N HIS A 86 -12.36 -1.70 -10.80
CA HIS A 86 -12.21 -3.11 -11.09
C HIS A 86 -11.64 -3.79 -9.84
N CYS A 87 -12.23 -4.94 -9.44
CA CYS A 87 -11.79 -5.66 -8.25
C CYS A 87 -11.90 -7.17 -8.47
N ILE A 88 -10.79 -7.87 -8.32
CA ILE A 88 -10.69 -9.33 -8.38
C ILE A 88 -10.41 -9.83 -6.96
N ASP A 89 -11.17 -10.84 -6.53
CA ASP A 89 -10.92 -11.53 -5.27
C ASP A 89 -9.84 -12.59 -5.49
N LEU A 90 -8.73 -12.44 -4.81
CA LEU A 90 -7.56 -13.32 -4.84
C LEU A 90 -7.39 -14.13 -3.55
N SER A 91 -8.34 -14.06 -2.62
CA SER A 91 -8.24 -14.68 -1.29
C SER A 91 -8.03 -16.19 -1.35
N ASP A 92 -8.50 -16.84 -2.43
CA ASP A 92 -8.30 -18.28 -2.62
C ASP A 92 -7.21 -18.61 -3.66
N ASN A 93 -6.49 -17.59 -4.16
CA ASN A 93 -5.41 -17.76 -5.14
C ASN A 93 -4.08 -18.06 -4.47
N THR A 94 -3.54 -19.26 -4.68
CA THR A 94 -2.29 -19.74 -4.07
C THR A 94 -1.09 -18.88 -4.48
N LEU A 95 -0.97 -18.52 -5.77
CA LEU A 95 0.14 -17.69 -6.26
C LEU A 95 0.14 -16.31 -5.58
N ALA A 96 -1.04 -15.71 -5.42
CA ALA A 96 -1.18 -14.43 -4.72
C ALA A 96 -0.74 -14.54 -3.26
N LYS A 97 -1.18 -15.57 -2.55
CA LYS A 97 -0.88 -15.79 -1.12
C LYS A 97 0.58 -16.13 -0.84
N GLU A 98 1.19 -16.93 -1.68
CA GLU A 98 2.53 -17.47 -1.43
C GLU A 98 3.65 -16.60 -2.02
N HIS A 99 3.37 -15.88 -3.10
CA HIS A 99 4.41 -15.18 -3.86
C HIS A 99 4.11 -13.69 -4.05
N VAL A 100 2.98 -13.32 -4.68
CA VAL A 100 2.74 -11.93 -5.10
C VAL A 100 2.69 -10.97 -3.90
N ARG A 101 2.12 -11.40 -2.79
CA ARG A 101 2.06 -10.62 -1.55
C ARG A 101 3.41 -10.20 -0.96
N HIS A 102 4.49 -10.88 -1.33
CA HIS A 102 5.86 -10.59 -0.85
C HIS A 102 6.63 -9.66 -1.80
N MET A 103 6.04 -9.27 -2.92
CA MET A 103 6.69 -8.41 -3.91
C MET A 103 6.39 -6.95 -3.65
N VAL A 104 7.44 -6.14 -3.60
CA VAL A 104 7.32 -4.66 -3.46
C VAL A 104 7.04 -4.00 -4.82
N GLY A 105 6.68 -4.76 -5.84
CA GLY A 105 6.69 -4.31 -7.23
C GLY A 105 8.11 -4.37 -7.79
N GLY A 106 8.35 -3.72 -8.87
CA GLY A 106 9.64 -3.71 -9.55
C GLY A 106 10.02 -2.31 -10.01
N ARG A 107 10.86 -2.26 -11.02
CA ARG A 107 11.15 -1.02 -11.72
C ARG A 107 9.92 -0.62 -12.53
N SER A 108 9.63 0.67 -12.55
CA SER A 108 8.57 1.24 -13.37
C SER A 108 9.18 2.23 -14.36
N ALA A 109 8.76 2.18 -15.61
CA ALA A 109 9.17 3.16 -16.61
C ALA A 109 8.40 4.48 -16.44
N GLY A 110 8.99 5.59 -16.88
CA GLY A 110 8.31 6.88 -16.96
C GLY A 110 8.15 7.66 -15.65
N ILE A 111 8.62 7.15 -14.51
CA ILE A 111 8.57 7.89 -13.24
C ILE A 111 9.66 8.96 -13.22
N CYS A 112 9.23 10.23 -13.06
CA CYS A 112 10.12 11.37 -12.93
C CYS A 112 10.12 11.91 -11.49
N ASN A 113 11.26 12.46 -11.05
CA ASN A 113 11.39 13.16 -9.77
C ASN A 113 10.98 12.32 -8.55
N GLU A 114 11.15 11.00 -8.61
CA GLU A 114 10.79 10.11 -7.52
C GLU A 114 11.69 10.32 -6.31
N VAL A 115 11.06 10.45 -5.14
CA VAL A 115 11.67 10.36 -3.81
C VAL A 115 11.04 9.23 -3.05
N VAL A 116 11.83 8.51 -2.28
CA VAL A 116 11.37 7.34 -1.54
C VAL A 116 11.72 7.48 -0.07
N TYR A 117 10.72 7.23 0.77
CA TYR A 117 10.81 7.33 2.22
C TYR A 117 10.31 6.06 2.89
N THR A 118 10.92 5.71 4.01
CA THR A 118 10.33 4.79 4.98
C THR A 118 9.58 5.57 6.05
N PHE A 119 8.50 4.95 6.57
CA PHE A 119 7.70 5.53 7.65
C PHE A 119 7.41 4.48 8.72
N GLU A 120 7.30 4.95 9.97
CA GLU A 120 6.72 4.20 11.07
C GLU A 120 5.29 4.67 11.29
N PHE A 121 4.32 3.86 10.84
CA PHE A 121 2.89 4.17 10.99
C PHE A 121 2.35 3.60 12.30
N PRO A 122 1.56 4.38 13.06
CA PRO A 122 0.85 3.81 14.21
C PRO A 122 -0.22 2.82 13.72
N GLU A 123 -0.24 1.61 14.31
CA GLU A 123 -1.22 0.56 14.01
C GLU A 123 -2.57 0.89 14.65
N ARG A 124 -3.24 1.92 14.10
CA ARG A 124 -4.57 2.34 14.54
C ARG A 124 -5.47 2.68 13.36
N PRO A 125 -6.78 2.44 13.46
CA PRO A 125 -7.74 2.82 12.43
C PRO A 125 -7.60 4.31 12.06
N GLY A 126 -7.58 4.60 10.76
CA GLY A 126 -7.49 5.96 10.24
C GLY A 126 -6.08 6.53 10.06
N ALA A 127 -5.02 5.87 10.54
CA ALA A 127 -3.65 6.35 10.36
C ALA A 127 -3.29 6.53 8.87
N LEU A 128 -3.62 5.54 8.04
CA LEU A 128 -3.39 5.61 6.60
C LEU A 128 -4.25 6.71 5.93
N ILE A 129 -5.49 6.87 6.35
CA ILE A 129 -6.36 7.94 5.83
C ILE A 129 -5.78 9.31 6.20
N GLY A 130 -5.36 9.51 7.45
CA GLY A 130 -4.73 10.76 7.91
C GLY A 130 -3.49 11.09 7.10
N PHE A 131 -2.59 10.13 6.90
CA PHE A 131 -1.40 10.29 6.06
C PHE A 131 -1.75 10.70 4.62
N LEU A 132 -2.66 9.95 3.99
CA LEU A 132 -3.06 10.18 2.61
C LEU A 132 -3.80 11.53 2.44
N SER A 133 -4.51 12.00 3.45
CA SER A 133 -5.24 13.28 3.40
C SER A 133 -4.29 14.48 3.27
N VAL A 134 -3.09 14.39 3.82
CA VAL A 134 -2.07 15.45 3.71
C VAL A 134 -1.34 15.39 2.36
N ILE A 135 -1.04 14.18 1.90
CA ILE A 135 -0.23 13.96 0.67
C ILE A 135 -1.09 13.99 -0.60
N ALA A 136 -2.27 13.34 -0.53
CA ALA A 136 -3.10 13.09 -1.71
C ALA A 136 -3.71 14.38 -2.27
N GLY A 137 -3.50 14.59 -3.56
CA GLY A 137 -3.98 15.78 -4.27
C GLY A 137 -2.87 16.76 -4.63
N ARG A 138 -1.71 16.71 -3.95
CA ARG A 138 -0.55 17.53 -4.29
C ARG A 138 0.51 16.71 -5.02
N TRP A 139 0.86 15.53 -4.52
CA TRP A 139 1.91 14.67 -5.10
C TRP A 139 1.36 13.30 -5.42
N ASN A 140 1.79 12.76 -6.55
CA ASN A 140 1.40 11.40 -6.92
C ASN A 140 2.24 10.38 -6.18
N ILE A 141 1.59 9.31 -5.69
CA ILE A 141 2.28 8.18 -5.08
C ILE A 141 2.73 7.25 -6.21
N SER A 142 4.01 6.94 -6.26
CA SER A 142 4.61 6.07 -7.28
C SER A 142 4.94 4.66 -6.76
N LEU A 143 5.05 4.52 -5.46
CA LEU A 143 5.32 3.28 -4.73
C LEU A 143 4.60 3.33 -3.40
N PHE A 144 3.96 2.25 -3.00
CA PHE A 144 3.47 2.10 -1.64
C PHE A 144 3.50 0.63 -1.24
N HIS A 145 4.29 0.34 -0.24
CA HIS A 145 4.40 -0.99 0.35
C HIS A 145 4.17 -0.89 1.85
N TYR A 146 3.10 -1.49 2.29
CA TYR A 146 2.73 -1.60 3.69
C TYR A 146 2.37 -3.04 4.01
N ARG A 147 2.82 -3.51 5.16
CA ARG A 147 2.42 -4.79 5.72
C ARG A 147 2.31 -4.68 7.23
N ASN A 148 1.15 -5.07 7.75
CA ASN A 148 0.94 -5.17 9.18
C ASN A 148 1.75 -6.36 9.72
N HIS A 149 2.57 -6.11 10.72
CA HIS A 149 3.42 -7.13 11.34
C HIS A 149 2.95 -7.52 12.74
N GLY A 150 1.77 -7.05 13.18
CA GLY A 150 1.26 -7.28 14.53
C GLY A 150 2.05 -6.55 15.61
N ALA A 151 2.85 -5.55 15.25
CA ALA A 151 3.55 -4.66 16.17
C ALA A 151 2.76 -3.35 16.35
N ASP A 152 3.11 -2.54 17.34
CA ASP A 152 2.43 -1.24 17.60
C ASP A 152 2.62 -0.22 16.46
N HIS A 153 3.59 -0.46 15.58
CA HIS A 153 3.89 0.38 14.43
C HIS A 153 4.11 -0.47 13.17
N GLY A 154 3.39 -0.15 12.10
CA GLY A 154 3.60 -0.69 10.77
C GLY A 154 4.74 0.03 10.05
N ARG A 155 5.53 -0.73 9.29
CA ARG A 155 6.56 -0.17 8.43
C ARG A 155 6.03 0.04 7.03
N VAL A 156 6.16 1.26 6.52
CA VAL A 156 5.73 1.64 5.18
C VAL A 156 6.95 2.08 4.37
N LEU A 157 7.05 1.62 3.13
CA LEU A 157 7.91 2.18 2.11
C LEU A 157 7.02 2.91 1.10
N ALA A 158 7.22 4.21 0.92
CA ALA A 158 6.43 4.99 -0.02
C ALA A 158 7.32 5.85 -0.92
N GLY A 159 6.99 5.85 -2.22
CA GLY A 159 7.60 6.69 -3.24
C GLY A 159 6.63 7.74 -3.73
N PHE A 160 7.14 8.93 -4.03
CA PHE A 160 6.36 10.08 -4.45
C PHE A 160 7.02 10.78 -5.64
N GLN A 161 6.22 11.27 -6.56
CA GLN A 161 6.68 12.17 -7.61
C GLN A 161 6.65 13.60 -7.09
N VAL A 162 7.82 14.14 -6.74
CA VAL A 162 7.96 15.48 -6.17
C VAL A 162 8.90 16.32 -7.04
N PRO A 163 8.38 17.33 -7.75
CA PRO A 163 9.21 18.26 -8.50
C PRO A 163 10.29 18.89 -7.61
N PRO A 164 11.50 19.16 -8.12
CA PRO A 164 12.59 19.76 -7.32
C PRO A 164 12.18 21.04 -6.59
N ALA A 165 11.37 21.90 -7.23
CA ALA A 165 10.88 23.14 -6.64
C ALA A 165 9.90 22.95 -5.46
N GLU A 166 9.31 21.77 -5.31
CA GLU A 166 8.32 21.44 -4.26
C GLU A 166 8.88 20.60 -3.12
N ARG A 167 10.19 20.27 -3.14
CA ARG A 167 10.82 19.38 -2.17
C ARG A 167 10.68 19.88 -0.73
N GLU A 168 10.85 21.17 -0.51
CA GLU A 168 10.74 21.77 0.82
C GLU A 168 9.30 21.71 1.32
N ALA A 169 8.32 22.12 0.50
CA ALA A 169 6.89 22.03 0.82
C ALA A 169 6.45 20.58 1.08
N PHE A 170 7.03 19.60 0.37
CA PHE A 170 6.78 18.19 0.61
C PHE A 170 7.32 17.73 1.98
N LEU A 171 8.54 18.14 2.33
CA LEU A 171 9.11 17.82 3.65
C LEU A 171 8.33 18.45 4.80
N ASP A 172 7.82 19.66 4.62
CA ASP A 172 6.96 20.32 5.61
C ASP A 172 5.64 19.55 5.80
N ALA A 173 5.03 19.09 4.72
CA ALA A 173 3.85 18.24 4.78
C ALA A 173 4.13 16.90 5.51
N LEU A 174 5.30 16.29 5.29
CA LEU A 174 5.69 15.08 6.04
C LEU A 174 5.87 15.35 7.54
N ARG A 175 6.44 16.50 7.90
CA ARG A 175 6.60 16.92 9.31
C ARG A 175 5.24 17.18 9.97
N GLU A 176 4.29 17.78 9.25
CA GLU A 176 2.92 18.02 9.73
C GLU A 176 2.19 16.72 10.07
N ILE A 177 2.39 15.64 9.29
CA ILE A 177 1.84 14.32 9.58
C ILE A 177 2.32 13.78 10.93
N GLY A 178 3.55 14.11 11.33
CA GLY A 178 4.13 13.77 12.63
C GLY A 178 4.54 12.29 12.77
N TYR A 179 4.58 11.52 11.67
CA TYR A 179 5.12 10.15 11.69
C TYR A 179 6.64 10.20 11.52
N LYS A 180 7.35 9.27 12.17
CA LYS A 180 8.77 9.13 11.94
C LYS A 180 9.03 8.67 10.51
N PHE A 181 9.93 9.34 9.81
CA PHE A 181 10.28 9.02 8.42
C PHE A 181 11.78 9.18 8.17
N GLU A 182 12.26 8.48 7.14
CA GLU A 182 13.64 8.52 6.68
C GLU A 182 13.67 8.55 5.15
N ASP A 183 14.49 9.43 4.56
CA ASP A 183 14.73 9.46 3.12
C ASP A 183 15.68 8.33 2.72
N VAL A 184 15.17 7.39 1.92
CA VAL A 184 15.91 6.25 1.38
C VAL A 184 16.11 6.34 -0.14
N THR A 185 15.91 7.52 -0.73
CA THR A 185 16.09 7.76 -2.18
C THR A 185 17.51 7.45 -2.67
N SER A 186 18.49 7.57 -1.77
CA SER A 186 19.89 7.25 -2.07
C SER A 186 20.29 5.82 -1.75
N ASP A 187 19.42 5.04 -1.11
CA ASP A 187 19.69 3.67 -0.67
C ASP A 187 20.04 2.75 -1.85
N PRO A 188 21.07 1.89 -1.74
CA PRO A 188 21.44 0.94 -2.78
C PRO A 188 20.31 -0.03 -3.15
N ALA A 189 19.53 -0.52 -2.20
CA ALA A 189 18.43 -1.45 -2.48
C ALA A 189 17.37 -0.78 -3.37
N TYR A 190 16.99 0.48 -3.07
CA TYR A 190 16.11 1.24 -3.95
C TYR A 190 16.74 1.43 -5.33
N LYS A 191 17.99 1.91 -5.40
CA LYS A 191 18.67 2.20 -6.68
C LYS A 191 18.79 0.98 -7.59
N TYR A 192 19.09 -0.18 -7.03
CA TYR A 192 19.34 -1.38 -7.83
C TYR A 192 18.07 -2.16 -8.18
N PHE A 193 17.05 -2.16 -7.32
CA PHE A 193 15.89 -3.02 -7.47
C PHE A 193 14.60 -2.28 -7.86
N LEU A 194 14.43 -1.03 -7.43
CA LEU A 194 13.18 -0.30 -7.59
C LEU A 194 13.28 0.91 -8.50
N LYS A 195 14.43 1.60 -8.53
CA LYS A 195 14.61 2.80 -9.34
C LYS A 195 14.61 2.49 -10.83
N THR A 196 13.84 3.27 -11.59
CA THR A 196 13.86 3.25 -13.07
C THR A 196 15.26 3.56 -13.57
N ARG A 197 15.80 2.73 -14.48
CA ARG A 197 17.00 3.08 -15.24
C ARG A 197 16.55 3.95 -16.43
N ARG A 198 17.16 5.11 -16.55
CA ARG A 198 17.06 5.94 -17.75
C ARG A 198 17.84 5.33 -18.88
#